data_900d275dba9708efed5d96f294a06ff7
#
_entry.id   900d275dba9708efed5d96f294a06ff7
#
_cell.length_a   1.000
_cell.length_b   1.000
_cell.length_c   1.000
_cell.angle_alpha   90.00
_cell.angle_beta   90.00
_cell.angle_gamma   90.00
#
_symmetry.space_group_name_H-M   'P 1'
#
loop_
_entity.id
_entity.type
_entity.pdbx_description
1 polymer ?
#
loop_
_entity_poly.entity_id
_entity_poly.type
_entity_poly.pdbx_seq_one_letter_code
_entity_poly.pdbx_strand_id
1 'polypeptide(L)'
;MKKTRLVALVALVVVCIAGWAILGLNTMNDVKTQQNTVEAAQYYRGKKLFQLSLQNYQSAIAAKPTQALYDEYLAACAEYYEDCPTRNVRNTEESAYASAVAAYPERADYWEKYAAIYYEDGDYDTVVDVLKSADAAKVSFNDTMMQYWNEAYYACETSAANYESLAPAGMDGVYLGWNGEKKVLFSSADGDLLDQSYAFVGPVGQDTAVLCSSYEGESYVFQLSKSLMVGRFMAQVEQANGYGQGLIPVQLKGRSDWCYIDLNGQKYLNGYQAAGMFQNGKAPVQKDGAWIFVDQTGAQQGDSYEEIQLTENGSWLVNGVYLAKKNGKWNLYSEAGEQQGALDADEVDLNRGNGLAFAKNGKWGFAANDGTAVIAPEYDAAKSFSGGVAAVCKDGKWGFINGRGTQVIDYLLVEAGYFDANGKCPAKMDGNDTQVMLSWRVKRS
;
A
#
# COMPACT_ATOMS: atom_id res chain seq x y z
N MET A 1 -24.36 -4.37 6.18
CA MET A 1 -25.56 -5.00 5.61
C MET A 1 -25.37 -5.64 4.24
N LYS A 2 -24.43 -5.20 3.38
CA LYS A 2 -24.18 -5.82 2.04
C LYS A 2 -23.42 -7.17 2.14
N LYS A 3 -22.45 -7.34 3.04
CA LYS A 3 -21.69 -8.61 3.23
C LYS A 3 -22.57 -9.82 3.56
N THR A 4 -23.64 -9.60 4.32
CA THR A 4 -24.58 -10.69 4.70
C THR A 4 -25.46 -11.14 3.55
N ARG A 5 -25.65 -10.30 2.52
CA ARG A 5 -26.53 -10.64 1.38
C ARG A 5 -25.81 -11.55 0.36
N LEU A 6 -24.52 -11.33 0.08
CA LEU A 6 -23.77 -12.15 -0.87
C LEU A 6 -23.52 -13.56 -0.30
N VAL A 7 -23.10 -13.67 0.97
CA VAL A 7 -22.92 -14.97 1.62
C VAL A 7 -24.25 -15.72 1.77
N ALA A 8 -25.34 -15.00 2.04
CA ALA A 8 -26.68 -15.59 2.08
C ALA A 8 -27.18 -16.04 0.68
N LEU A 9 -26.82 -15.30 -0.39
CA LEU A 9 -27.21 -15.67 -1.76
C LEU A 9 -26.46 -16.92 -2.22
N VAL A 10 -25.16 -17.02 -1.97
CA VAL A 10 -24.35 -18.21 -2.31
C VAL A 10 -24.81 -19.41 -1.47
N ALA A 11 -25.08 -19.22 -0.17
CA ALA A 11 -25.60 -20.29 0.67
C ALA A 11 -27.02 -20.74 0.25
N LEU A 12 -27.87 -19.81 -0.19
CA LEU A 12 -29.22 -20.14 -0.65
C LEU A 12 -29.20 -20.94 -1.98
N VAL A 13 -28.31 -20.58 -2.91
CA VAL A 13 -28.11 -21.29 -4.17
C VAL A 13 -27.57 -22.72 -3.92
N VAL A 14 -26.59 -22.86 -3.02
CA VAL A 14 -26.05 -24.19 -2.64
C VAL A 14 -27.10 -25.05 -1.95
N VAL A 15 -27.93 -24.48 -1.09
CA VAL A 15 -29.01 -25.22 -0.39
C VAL A 15 -30.12 -25.61 -1.40
N CYS A 16 -30.45 -24.76 -2.37
CA CYS A 16 -31.43 -25.12 -3.41
C CYS A 16 -30.90 -26.25 -4.30
N ILE A 17 -29.64 -26.21 -4.73
CA ILE A 17 -29.03 -27.26 -5.56
C ILE A 17 -28.91 -28.59 -4.77
N ALA A 18 -28.52 -28.55 -3.50
CA ALA A 18 -28.43 -29.73 -2.65
C ALA A 18 -29.81 -30.34 -2.32
N GLY A 19 -30.83 -29.51 -2.15
CA GLY A 19 -32.20 -29.98 -1.85
C GLY A 19 -32.86 -30.71 -3.03
N TRP A 20 -32.50 -30.38 -4.26
CA TRP A 20 -33.02 -31.02 -5.48
C TRP A 20 -32.26 -32.28 -5.87
N ALA A 21 -30.98 -32.42 -5.46
CA ALA A 21 -30.20 -33.64 -5.71
C ALA A 21 -30.70 -34.86 -4.89
N ILE A 22 -31.50 -34.65 -3.85
CA ILE A 22 -32.03 -35.71 -3.00
C ILE A 22 -33.35 -36.36 -3.56
N LEU A 23 -33.96 -35.77 -4.58
CA LEU A 23 -35.22 -36.27 -5.19
C LEU A 23 -35.02 -37.05 -6.49
N GLY A 24 -33.84 -37.62 -6.75
CA GLY A 24 -33.50 -38.37 -7.92
C GLY A 24 -33.99 -39.81 -7.90
N LEU A 25 -34.98 -40.15 -8.68
CA LEU A 25 -35.26 -41.50 -9.20
C LEU A 25 -36.00 -41.41 -10.54
N ASN A 26 -35.24 -41.57 -11.66
CA ASN A 26 -35.66 -42.16 -12.96
C ASN A 26 -34.75 -41.70 -14.11
N THR A 27 -33.58 -42.30 -14.19
CA THR A 27 -32.47 -41.88 -15.05
C THR A 27 -32.71 -41.91 -16.58
N MET A 28 -33.66 -42.66 -17.08
CA MET A 28 -33.96 -42.72 -18.56
C MET A 28 -35.03 -41.70 -19.02
N ASN A 29 -35.98 -41.35 -18.16
CA ASN A 29 -36.97 -40.32 -18.48
C ASN A 29 -36.33 -38.92 -18.36
N ASP A 30 -35.38 -38.76 -17.42
CA ASP A 30 -34.74 -37.50 -17.17
C ASP A 30 -33.83 -37.04 -18.32
N VAL A 31 -33.11 -37.96 -18.97
CA VAL A 31 -32.22 -37.63 -20.12
C VAL A 31 -33.07 -37.15 -21.32
N LYS A 32 -34.19 -37.79 -21.61
CA LYS A 32 -35.08 -37.41 -22.72
C LYS A 32 -35.81 -36.09 -22.43
N THR A 33 -36.23 -35.90 -21.19
CA THR A 33 -36.82 -34.64 -20.71
C THR A 33 -35.83 -33.51 -20.78
N GLN A 34 -34.59 -33.74 -20.33
CA GLN A 34 -33.50 -32.76 -20.40
C GLN A 34 -33.20 -32.34 -21.85
N GLN A 35 -33.09 -33.32 -22.79
CA GLN A 35 -32.83 -33.03 -24.18
C GLN A 35 -33.94 -32.17 -24.79
N ASN A 36 -35.20 -32.49 -24.54
CA ASN A 36 -36.34 -31.70 -25.00
C ASN A 36 -36.33 -30.28 -24.42
N THR A 37 -35.91 -30.14 -23.16
CA THR A 37 -35.80 -28.84 -22.50
C THR A 37 -34.70 -27.99 -23.10
N VAL A 38 -33.53 -28.57 -23.43
CA VAL A 38 -32.43 -27.89 -24.11
C VAL A 38 -32.83 -27.44 -25.51
N GLU A 39 -33.50 -28.33 -26.31
CA GLU A 39 -33.97 -27.97 -27.63
C GLU A 39 -35.00 -26.82 -27.59
N ALA A 40 -35.89 -26.82 -26.58
CA ALA A 40 -36.80 -25.70 -26.34
C ALA A 40 -36.06 -24.42 -25.96
N ALA A 41 -35.03 -24.49 -25.09
CA ALA A 41 -34.20 -23.34 -24.71
C ALA A 41 -33.53 -22.70 -25.95
N GLN A 42 -32.91 -23.53 -26.78
CA GLN A 42 -32.24 -23.09 -28.02
C GLN A 42 -33.26 -22.49 -29.03
N TYR A 43 -34.41 -23.10 -29.16
CA TYR A 43 -35.49 -22.57 -30.01
C TYR A 43 -35.95 -21.18 -29.56
N TYR A 44 -36.21 -21.00 -28.25
CA TYR A 44 -36.62 -19.70 -27.70
C TYR A 44 -35.51 -18.67 -27.81
N ARG A 45 -34.25 -19.05 -27.61
CA ARG A 45 -33.07 -18.19 -27.82
C ARG A 45 -33.02 -17.67 -29.25
N GLY A 46 -33.17 -18.57 -30.24
CA GLY A 46 -33.20 -18.19 -31.65
C GLY A 46 -34.38 -17.29 -32.04
N LYS A 47 -35.45 -17.24 -31.22
CA LYS A 47 -36.57 -16.31 -31.36
C LYS A 47 -36.48 -15.08 -30.53
N LYS A 48 -35.36 -14.87 -29.82
CA LYS A 48 -35.12 -13.78 -28.84
C LYS A 48 -36.17 -13.74 -27.72
N LEU A 49 -36.77 -14.88 -27.40
CA LEU A 49 -37.66 -15.05 -26.25
C LEU A 49 -36.81 -15.48 -25.02
N PHE A 50 -35.89 -14.59 -24.62
CA PHE A 50 -34.82 -14.90 -23.66
C PHE A 50 -35.34 -15.41 -22.32
N GLN A 51 -36.38 -14.84 -21.74
CA GLN A 51 -36.92 -15.31 -20.45
C GLN A 51 -37.34 -16.78 -20.51
N LEU A 52 -38.02 -17.20 -21.60
CA LEU A 52 -38.42 -18.60 -21.81
C LEU A 52 -37.21 -19.48 -22.05
N SER A 53 -36.23 -18.99 -22.82
CA SER A 53 -34.97 -19.69 -23.07
C SER A 53 -34.24 -19.97 -21.74
N LEU A 54 -34.02 -18.93 -20.90
CA LEU A 54 -33.31 -19.06 -19.65
C LEU A 54 -34.03 -19.98 -18.66
N GLN A 55 -35.36 -19.94 -18.56
CA GLN A 55 -36.13 -20.86 -17.71
C GLN A 55 -35.93 -22.33 -18.14
N ASN A 56 -35.86 -22.60 -19.44
CA ASN A 56 -35.62 -23.94 -19.96
C ASN A 56 -34.16 -24.38 -19.68
N TYR A 57 -33.15 -23.52 -19.88
CA TYR A 57 -31.78 -23.84 -19.49
C TYR A 57 -31.64 -24.12 -18.00
N GLN A 58 -32.25 -23.30 -17.13
CA GLN A 58 -32.27 -23.55 -15.70
C GLN A 58 -32.90 -24.90 -15.32
N SER A 59 -33.99 -25.23 -15.98
CA SER A 59 -34.66 -26.52 -15.79
C SER A 59 -33.79 -27.70 -16.23
N ALA A 60 -33.09 -27.57 -17.36
CA ALA A 60 -32.17 -28.58 -17.87
C ALA A 60 -30.95 -28.75 -16.94
N ILE A 61 -30.37 -27.63 -16.41
CA ILE A 61 -29.25 -27.62 -15.46
C ILE A 61 -29.68 -28.28 -14.14
N ALA A 62 -30.89 -27.96 -13.64
CA ALA A 62 -31.40 -28.53 -12.41
C ALA A 62 -31.59 -30.05 -12.49
N ALA A 63 -32.00 -30.55 -13.70
CA ALA A 63 -32.14 -31.99 -13.94
C ALA A 63 -30.78 -32.70 -13.99
N LYS A 64 -29.82 -32.17 -14.72
CA LYS A 64 -28.46 -32.72 -14.82
C LYS A 64 -27.46 -31.61 -15.25
N PRO A 65 -26.71 -31.04 -14.34
CA PRO A 65 -25.76 -30.00 -14.69
C PRO A 65 -24.60 -30.57 -15.51
N THR A 66 -24.23 -29.84 -16.57
CA THR A 66 -23.05 -30.11 -17.40
C THR A 66 -22.38 -28.77 -17.76
N GLN A 67 -21.08 -28.79 -17.99
CA GLN A 67 -20.35 -27.58 -18.42
C GLN A 67 -20.98 -27.00 -19.70
N ALA A 68 -21.25 -27.83 -20.70
CA ALA A 68 -21.86 -27.40 -21.96
C ALA A 68 -23.22 -26.68 -21.77
N LEU A 69 -24.03 -27.12 -20.80
CA LEU A 69 -25.30 -26.44 -20.49
C LEU A 69 -25.09 -25.10 -19.83
N TYR A 70 -24.07 -24.98 -18.93
CA TYR A 70 -23.71 -23.71 -18.35
C TYR A 70 -23.16 -22.76 -19.42
N ASP A 71 -22.29 -23.23 -20.32
CA ASP A 71 -21.76 -22.43 -21.43
C ASP A 71 -22.90 -21.85 -22.30
N GLU A 72 -23.90 -22.67 -22.68
CA GLU A 72 -25.07 -22.22 -23.44
C GLU A 72 -25.96 -21.26 -22.64
N TYR A 73 -26.20 -21.54 -21.36
CA TYR A 73 -26.99 -20.71 -20.46
C TYR A 73 -26.37 -19.33 -20.27
N LEU A 74 -25.06 -19.27 -20.00
CA LEU A 74 -24.33 -18.04 -19.85
C LEU A 74 -24.30 -17.21 -21.13
N ALA A 75 -24.11 -17.87 -22.28
CA ALA A 75 -24.20 -17.21 -23.57
C ALA A 75 -25.58 -16.61 -23.83
N ALA A 76 -26.66 -17.31 -23.44
CA ALA A 76 -28.03 -16.78 -23.58
C ALA A 76 -28.30 -15.60 -22.62
N CYS A 77 -27.68 -15.58 -21.41
CA CYS A 77 -27.76 -14.45 -20.50
C CYS A 77 -27.08 -13.21 -21.09
N ALA A 78 -25.87 -13.38 -21.65
CA ALA A 78 -25.10 -12.28 -22.26
C ALA A 78 -25.88 -11.69 -23.46
N GLU A 79 -26.41 -12.54 -24.38
CA GLU A 79 -27.25 -12.07 -25.49
C GLU A 79 -28.50 -11.34 -24.99
N TYR A 80 -29.12 -11.81 -23.92
CA TYR A 80 -30.27 -11.12 -23.35
C TYR A 80 -29.90 -9.73 -22.80
N TYR A 81 -28.74 -9.60 -22.16
CA TYR A 81 -28.29 -8.31 -21.72
C TYR A 81 -27.93 -7.37 -22.86
N GLU A 82 -27.30 -7.86 -23.94
CA GLU A 82 -27.02 -7.08 -25.13
C GLU A 82 -28.32 -6.55 -25.79
N ASP A 83 -29.37 -7.38 -25.84
CA ASP A 83 -30.68 -7.02 -26.45
C ASP A 83 -31.50 -6.08 -25.54
N CYS A 84 -31.37 -6.21 -24.22
CA CYS A 84 -32.12 -5.48 -23.22
C CYS A 84 -31.24 -5.11 -21.99
N PRO A 85 -30.39 -4.06 -22.06
CA PRO A 85 -29.44 -3.71 -21.02
C PRO A 85 -30.12 -3.03 -19.82
N THR A 86 -30.86 -3.80 -19.04
CA THR A 86 -31.53 -3.33 -17.82
C THR A 86 -30.88 -3.94 -16.57
N ARG A 87 -31.01 -3.28 -15.41
CA ARG A 87 -30.48 -3.81 -14.14
C ARG A 87 -31.05 -5.19 -13.79
N ASN A 88 -32.32 -5.45 -14.12
CA ASN A 88 -32.92 -6.75 -13.86
C ASN A 88 -32.29 -7.87 -14.70
N VAL A 89 -31.96 -7.59 -15.98
CA VAL A 89 -31.27 -8.54 -16.85
C VAL A 89 -29.84 -8.74 -16.41
N ARG A 90 -29.13 -7.68 -16.00
CA ARG A 90 -27.79 -7.78 -15.42
C ARG A 90 -27.79 -8.64 -14.16
N ASN A 91 -28.77 -8.46 -13.25
CA ASN A 91 -28.91 -9.32 -12.06
C ASN A 91 -29.12 -10.81 -12.42
N THR A 92 -29.78 -11.09 -13.54
CA THR A 92 -29.96 -12.45 -14.05
C THR A 92 -28.62 -13.04 -14.52
N GLU A 93 -27.83 -12.27 -15.23
CA GLU A 93 -26.48 -12.63 -15.67
C GLU A 93 -25.54 -12.87 -14.49
N GLU A 94 -25.50 -11.94 -13.51
CA GLU A 94 -24.76 -12.09 -12.26
C GLU A 94 -25.10 -13.42 -11.54
N SER A 95 -26.38 -13.72 -11.42
CA SER A 95 -26.86 -14.95 -10.77
C SER A 95 -26.47 -16.21 -11.55
N ALA A 96 -26.46 -16.13 -12.88
CA ALA A 96 -26.03 -17.23 -13.74
C ALA A 96 -24.54 -17.55 -13.56
N TYR A 97 -23.67 -16.51 -13.56
CA TYR A 97 -22.24 -16.70 -13.31
C TYR A 97 -21.95 -17.17 -11.89
N ALA A 98 -22.65 -16.64 -10.87
CA ALA A 98 -22.53 -17.14 -9.49
C ALA A 98 -22.85 -18.64 -9.39
N SER A 99 -23.87 -19.11 -10.11
CA SER A 99 -24.23 -20.53 -10.18
C SER A 99 -23.17 -21.36 -10.92
N ALA A 100 -22.61 -20.82 -12.00
CA ALA A 100 -21.60 -21.50 -12.82
C ALA A 100 -20.30 -21.70 -12.06
N VAL A 101 -19.77 -20.66 -11.37
CA VAL A 101 -18.54 -20.76 -10.56
C VAL A 101 -18.72 -21.66 -9.33
N ALA A 102 -19.94 -21.76 -8.80
CA ALA A 102 -20.24 -22.70 -7.71
C ALA A 102 -20.23 -24.15 -8.18
N ALA A 103 -20.71 -24.40 -9.42
CA ALA A 103 -20.77 -25.75 -10.01
C ALA A 103 -19.40 -26.20 -10.56
N TYR A 104 -18.61 -25.30 -11.10
CA TYR A 104 -17.32 -25.54 -11.77
C TYR A 104 -16.28 -24.51 -11.31
N PRO A 105 -15.85 -24.57 -10.04
CA PRO A 105 -14.96 -23.58 -9.46
C PRO A 105 -13.55 -23.53 -10.09
N GLU A 106 -13.16 -24.57 -10.82
CA GLU A 106 -11.87 -24.67 -11.52
C GLU A 106 -11.85 -23.89 -12.85
N ARG A 107 -13.00 -23.43 -13.35
CA ARG A 107 -13.13 -22.74 -14.64
C ARG A 107 -12.75 -21.27 -14.53
N ALA A 108 -11.51 -20.93 -14.88
CA ALA A 108 -10.99 -19.55 -14.85
C ALA A 108 -11.79 -18.56 -15.70
N ASP A 109 -12.28 -19.01 -16.86
CA ASP A 109 -13.09 -18.20 -17.77
C ASP A 109 -14.45 -17.80 -17.19
N TYR A 110 -15.04 -18.63 -16.31
CA TYR A 110 -16.27 -18.25 -15.60
C TYR A 110 -16.00 -17.16 -14.57
N TRP A 111 -14.91 -17.27 -13.82
CA TRP A 111 -14.49 -16.26 -12.85
C TRP A 111 -14.12 -14.94 -13.52
N GLU A 112 -13.39 -14.99 -14.65
CA GLU A 112 -13.03 -13.81 -15.43
C GLU A 112 -14.27 -13.04 -15.86
N LYS A 113 -15.23 -13.72 -16.51
CA LYS A 113 -16.47 -13.09 -16.98
C LYS A 113 -17.37 -12.62 -15.84
N TYR A 114 -17.38 -13.36 -14.72
CA TYR A 114 -18.10 -12.92 -13.52
C TYR A 114 -17.52 -11.64 -12.93
N ALA A 115 -16.19 -11.53 -12.87
CA ALA A 115 -15.53 -10.30 -12.47
C ALA A 115 -15.74 -9.16 -13.47
N ALA A 116 -15.74 -9.47 -14.79
CA ALA A 116 -15.95 -8.48 -15.85
C ALA A 116 -17.28 -7.72 -15.70
N ILE A 117 -18.36 -8.40 -15.31
CA ILE A 117 -19.67 -7.79 -15.08
C ILE A 117 -19.58 -6.61 -14.11
N TYR A 118 -18.92 -6.81 -12.97
CA TYR A 118 -18.78 -5.79 -11.95
C TYR A 118 -17.72 -4.75 -12.31
N TYR A 119 -16.69 -5.16 -13.05
CA TYR A 119 -15.67 -4.26 -13.55
C TYR A 119 -16.26 -3.24 -14.54
N GLU A 120 -17.10 -3.68 -15.47
CA GLU A 120 -17.84 -2.82 -16.41
C GLU A 120 -18.80 -1.86 -15.69
N ASP A 121 -19.45 -2.32 -14.63
CA ASP A 121 -20.35 -1.51 -13.80
C ASP A 121 -19.60 -0.54 -12.84
N GLY A 122 -18.26 -0.62 -12.77
CA GLY A 122 -17.43 0.17 -11.86
C GLY A 122 -17.57 -0.24 -10.38
N ASP A 123 -18.15 -1.40 -10.09
CA ASP A 123 -18.25 -1.97 -8.73
C ASP A 123 -16.98 -2.75 -8.39
N TYR A 124 -15.87 -2.02 -8.26
CA TYR A 124 -14.56 -2.59 -7.96
C TYR A 124 -14.51 -3.35 -6.63
N ASP A 125 -15.36 -3.02 -5.70
CA ASP A 125 -15.49 -3.76 -4.44
C ASP A 125 -15.92 -5.20 -4.67
N THR A 126 -16.92 -5.40 -5.53
CA THR A 126 -17.40 -6.73 -5.86
C THR A 126 -16.42 -7.48 -6.79
N VAL A 127 -15.71 -6.78 -7.70
CA VAL A 127 -14.62 -7.39 -8.48
C VAL A 127 -13.59 -8.05 -7.58
N VAL A 128 -13.14 -7.34 -6.54
CA VAL A 128 -12.17 -7.88 -5.58
C VAL A 128 -12.72 -9.09 -4.83
N ASP A 129 -14.00 -9.08 -4.42
CA ASP A 129 -14.62 -10.21 -3.71
C ASP A 129 -14.76 -11.45 -4.62
N VAL A 130 -15.11 -11.26 -5.89
CA VAL A 130 -15.17 -12.34 -6.89
C VAL A 130 -13.79 -12.94 -7.12
N LEU A 131 -12.76 -12.11 -7.34
CA LEU A 131 -11.40 -12.59 -7.61
C LEU A 131 -10.76 -13.22 -6.37
N LYS A 132 -11.03 -12.74 -5.15
CA LYS A 132 -10.63 -13.44 -3.91
C LYS A 132 -11.26 -14.83 -3.80
N SER A 133 -12.51 -14.96 -4.24
CA SER A 133 -13.19 -16.26 -4.25
C SER A 133 -12.58 -17.22 -5.26
N ALA A 134 -12.15 -16.70 -6.43
CA ALA A 134 -11.41 -17.47 -7.43
C ALA A 134 -10.04 -17.94 -6.88
N ASP A 135 -9.29 -17.06 -6.19
CA ASP A 135 -8.02 -17.41 -5.55
C ASP A 135 -8.22 -18.49 -4.47
N ALA A 136 -9.26 -18.36 -3.64
CA ALA A 136 -9.62 -19.37 -2.64
C ALA A 136 -9.99 -20.72 -3.29
N ALA A 137 -10.55 -20.73 -4.49
CA ALA A 137 -10.80 -21.92 -5.31
C ALA A 137 -9.53 -22.42 -6.04
N LYS A 138 -8.36 -21.77 -5.82
CA LYS A 138 -7.04 -22.09 -6.43
C LYS A 138 -7.03 -21.95 -7.96
N VAL A 139 -7.82 -21.03 -8.48
CA VAL A 139 -7.80 -20.67 -9.91
C VAL A 139 -6.59 -19.77 -10.18
N SER A 140 -5.81 -20.12 -11.19
CA SER A 140 -4.73 -19.29 -11.67
C SER A 140 -5.30 -18.10 -12.46
N PHE A 141 -4.93 -16.88 -12.08
CA PHE A 141 -5.37 -15.69 -12.80
C PHE A 141 -4.66 -15.60 -14.15
N ASN A 142 -5.45 -15.36 -15.20
CA ASN A 142 -4.93 -14.94 -16.50
C ASN A 142 -4.67 -13.42 -16.53
N ASP A 143 -4.18 -12.91 -17.65
CA ASP A 143 -3.80 -11.48 -17.79
C ASP A 143 -4.99 -10.55 -17.54
N THR A 144 -6.19 -10.88 -18.00
CA THR A 144 -7.42 -10.09 -17.80
C THR A 144 -7.82 -10.05 -16.32
N MET A 145 -7.83 -11.20 -15.65
CA MET A 145 -8.14 -11.26 -14.21
C MET A 145 -7.07 -10.51 -13.39
N MET A 146 -5.80 -10.58 -13.80
CA MET A 146 -4.72 -9.80 -13.18
C MET A 146 -4.90 -8.30 -13.39
N GLN A 147 -5.33 -7.88 -14.58
CA GLN A 147 -5.68 -6.48 -14.85
C GLN A 147 -6.82 -6.02 -13.94
N TYR A 148 -7.95 -6.76 -13.92
CA TYR A 148 -9.09 -6.44 -13.05
C TYR A 148 -8.70 -6.38 -11.57
N TRP A 149 -7.88 -7.33 -11.11
CA TRP A 149 -7.35 -7.34 -9.76
C TRP A 149 -6.55 -6.08 -9.46
N ASN A 150 -5.60 -5.74 -10.33
CA ASN A 150 -4.73 -4.58 -10.12
C ASN A 150 -5.55 -3.29 -10.09
N GLU A 151 -6.47 -3.10 -11.02
CA GLU A 151 -7.27 -1.88 -11.11
C GLU A 151 -8.34 -1.77 -10.02
N ALA A 152 -8.98 -2.87 -9.65
CA ALA A 152 -10.00 -2.88 -8.61
C ALA A 152 -9.41 -2.89 -7.19
N TYR A 153 -8.36 -3.69 -6.97
CA TYR A 153 -7.72 -3.81 -5.66
C TYR A 153 -6.87 -2.60 -5.33
N TYR A 154 -6.32 -1.96 -6.35
CA TYR A 154 -5.39 -0.86 -6.26
C TYR A 154 -5.94 0.44 -6.89
N ALA A 155 -7.24 0.70 -6.78
CA ALA A 155 -7.81 1.96 -7.24
C ALA A 155 -7.15 3.14 -6.53
N CYS A 156 -6.67 4.12 -7.32
CA CYS A 156 -6.02 5.31 -6.81
C CYS A 156 -6.82 6.56 -7.19
N GLU A 157 -7.18 7.35 -6.19
CA GLU A 157 -7.83 8.65 -6.37
C GLU A 157 -6.84 9.76 -6.05
N THR A 158 -6.98 10.92 -6.67
CA THR A 158 -6.16 12.09 -6.40
C THR A 158 -7.01 13.19 -5.77
N SER A 159 -6.44 13.90 -4.78
CA SER A 159 -6.99 15.12 -4.22
C SER A 159 -5.89 16.19 -4.08
N ALA A 160 -6.26 17.46 -4.10
CA ALA A 160 -5.29 18.54 -3.90
C ALA A 160 -4.72 18.47 -2.48
N ALA A 161 -3.39 18.60 -2.33
CA ALA A 161 -2.74 18.66 -1.03
C ALA A 161 -2.54 20.11 -0.54
N ASN A 162 -2.68 21.11 -1.42
CA ASN A 162 -2.51 22.55 -1.16
C ASN A 162 -1.12 22.97 -0.65
N TYR A 163 -0.10 22.13 -0.84
CA TYR A 163 1.29 22.40 -0.49
C TYR A 163 2.20 22.30 -1.72
N GLU A 164 3.23 23.11 -1.79
CA GLU A 164 4.28 23.03 -2.82
C GLU A 164 5.09 21.74 -2.66
N SER A 165 5.32 21.34 -1.41
CA SER A 165 5.99 20.09 -1.07
C SER A 165 5.52 19.51 0.28
N LEU A 166 5.48 18.20 0.35
CA LEU A 166 5.23 17.40 1.55
C LEU A 166 6.33 16.34 1.68
N ALA A 167 7.07 16.39 2.77
CA ALA A 167 8.07 15.38 3.12
C ALA A 167 7.63 14.58 4.34
N PRO A 168 7.90 13.27 4.43
CA PRO A 168 7.59 12.49 5.61
C PRO A 168 8.19 13.11 6.87
N ALA A 169 7.42 13.17 7.95
CA ALA A 169 7.84 13.76 9.21
C ALA A 169 8.33 12.74 10.26
N GLY A 170 8.53 11.48 9.85
CA GLY A 170 9.00 10.42 10.76
C GLY A 170 7.89 9.75 11.59
N MET A 171 6.64 10.19 11.43
CA MET A 171 5.44 9.54 11.95
C MET A 171 4.54 9.20 10.76
N ASP A 172 3.99 8.00 10.76
CA ASP A 172 3.13 7.54 9.69
C ASP A 172 1.92 8.46 9.50
N GLY A 173 1.65 8.84 8.24
CA GLY A 173 0.59 9.78 7.89
C GLY A 173 0.84 11.24 8.26
N VAL A 174 2.03 11.59 8.77
CA VAL A 174 2.40 12.95 9.12
C VAL A 174 3.54 13.45 8.24
N TYR A 175 3.39 14.67 7.74
CA TYR A 175 4.28 15.28 6.76
C TYR A 175 4.72 16.67 7.19
N LEU A 176 5.96 17.02 6.89
CA LEU A 176 6.42 18.40 6.86
C LEU A 176 5.97 19.03 5.56
N GLY A 177 5.10 20.02 5.65
CA GLY A 177 4.60 20.77 4.50
C GLY A 177 5.18 22.16 4.43
N TRP A 178 5.38 22.67 3.21
CA TRP A 178 5.69 24.09 3.01
C TRP A 178 4.97 24.66 1.80
N ASN A 179 4.67 25.96 1.92
CA ASN A 179 4.05 26.75 0.91
C ASN A 179 4.67 28.16 0.98
N GLY A 180 5.56 28.47 0.06
CA GLY A 180 6.45 29.63 0.16
C GLY A 180 7.39 29.51 1.37
N GLU A 181 7.39 30.52 2.24
CA GLU A 181 8.24 30.50 3.47
C GLU A 181 7.59 29.81 4.68
N LYS A 182 6.30 29.44 4.57
CA LYS A 182 5.55 28.85 5.68
C LYS A 182 5.80 27.35 5.78
N LYS A 183 6.24 26.93 6.96
CA LYS A 183 6.41 25.52 7.30
C LYS A 183 5.32 25.07 8.28
N VAL A 184 4.75 23.94 8.02
CA VAL A 184 3.65 23.35 8.81
C VAL A 184 3.93 21.87 9.06
N LEU A 185 3.20 21.31 10.01
CA LEU A 185 3.09 19.87 10.20
C LEU A 185 1.68 19.45 9.80
N PHE A 186 1.57 18.57 8.83
CA PHE A 186 0.32 18.14 8.21
C PHE A 186 0.09 16.66 8.45
N SER A 187 -1.14 16.31 8.84
CA SER A 187 -1.63 14.93 8.93
C SER A 187 -2.51 14.61 7.73
N SER A 188 -2.31 13.46 7.11
CA SER A 188 -3.17 12.97 6.02
C SER A 188 -4.60 12.66 6.47
N ALA A 189 -4.81 12.48 7.78
CA ALA A 189 -6.11 12.21 8.38
C ALA A 189 -6.80 13.48 8.91
N ASP A 190 -6.02 14.38 9.58
CA ASP A 190 -6.58 15.45 10.42
C ASP A 190 -6.32 16.86 9.86
N GLY A 191 -5.46 17.00 8.83
CA GLY A 191 -5.03 18.30 8.31
C GLY A 191 -3.86 18.90 9.10
N ASP A 192 -3.80 20.23 9.23
CA ASP A 192 -2.71 20.91 9.94
C ASP A 192 -2.73 20.61 11.43
N LEU A 193 -1.58 20.16 11.95
CA LEU A 193 -1.41 19.77 13.37
C LEU A 193 -0.91 20.90 14.25
N LEU A 194 -0.51 22.03 13.68
CA LEU A 194 0.01 23.21 14.40
C LEU A 194 -0.85 24.42 14.09
N ASP A 195 -1.16 25.21 15.12
CA ASP A 195 -2.04 26.39 15.01
C ASP A 195 -1.43 27.55 14.22
N GLN A 196 -0.12 27.54 13.99
CA GLN A 196 0.60 28.60 13.31
C GLN A 196 1.80 28.07 12.53
N SER A 197 2.36 28.91 11.66
CA SER A 197 3.59 28.66 10.93
C SER A 197 4.82 28.98 11.77
N TYR A 198 5.89 28.23 11.56
CA TYR A 198 7.18 28.38 12.22
C TYR A 198 8.30 28.60 11.20
N ALA A 199 9.39 29.21 11.64
CA ALA A 199 10.61 29.35 10.85
C ALA A 199 11.28 27.99 10.62
N PHE A 200 11.15 27.09 11.59
CA PHE A 200 11.58 25.71 11.51
C PHE A 200 10.54 24.78 12.16
N VAL A 201 10.27 23.67 11.52
CA VAL A 201 9.49 22.56 12.07
C VAL A 201 10.32 21.31 11.87
N GLY A 202 10.63 20.63 12.96
CA GLY A 202 11.38 19.38 12.97
C GLY A 202 10.49 18.17 12.73
N PRO A 203 11.07 16.99 12.50
CA PRO A 203 10.34 15.75 12.39
C PRO A 203 9.78 15.30 13.75
N VAL A 204 8.77 14.46 13.71
CA VAL A 204 8.13 13.87 14.89
C VAL A 204 9.02 12.75 15.43
N GLY A 205 9.35 12.85 16.71
CA GLY A 205 10.11 11.85 17.47
C GLY A 205 9.24 10.93 18.32
N GLN A 206 9.88 10.28 19.29
CA GLN A 206 9.18 9.47 20.29
C GLN A 206 8.16 10.32 21.07
N ASP A 207 7.17 9.69 21.66
CA ASP A 207 6.08 10.33 22.39
C ASP A 207 5.33 11.41 21.58
N THR A 208 5.38 11.32 20.24
CA THR A 208 4.83 12.31 19.31
C THR A 208 5.38 13.73 19.51
N ALA A 209 6.63 13.86 20.00
CA ALA A 209 7.25 15.13 20.25
C ALA A 209 7.81 15.76 18.95
N VAL A 210 7.54 17.04 18.74
CA VAL A 210 8.05 17.84 17.63
C VAL A 210 8.66 19.15 18.13
N LEU A 211 9.82 19.51 17.56
CA LEU A 211 10.49 20.77 17.86
C LEU A 211 10.17 21.78 16.76
N CYS A 212 9.75 22.97 17.17
CA CYS A 212 9.47 24.10 16.28
C CYS A 212 10.25 25.34 16.73
N SER A 213 10.79 26.12 15.80
CA SER A 213 11.42 27.43 16.10
C SER A 213 10.62 28.56 15.50
N SER A 214 10.36 29.61 16.30
CA SER A 214 9.71 30.82 15.84
C SER A 214 10.64 31.68 15.01
N TYR A 215 10.09 32.67 14.32
CA TYR A 215 10.86 33.69 13.58
C TYR A 215 11.62 34.63 14.53
N GLU A 216 11.21 34.72 15.82
CA GLU A 216 11.73 35.63 16.82
C GLU A 216 12.92 35.03 17.62
N GLY A 217 13.28 33.77 17.41
CA GLY A 217 14.46 33.16 18.03
C GLY A 217 14.18 32.22 19.18
N GLU A 218 12.91 31.94 19.45
CA GLU A 218 12.51 30.96 20.47
C GLU A 218 12.22 29.61 19.82
N SER A 219 12.47 28.53 20.55
CA SER A 219 12.07 27.18 20.14
C SER A 219 11.17 26.55 21.19
N TYR A 220 10.25 25.74 20.68
CA TYR A 220 9.20 25.06 21.43
C TYR A 220 9.22 23.58 21.11
N VAL A 221 8.92 22.74 22.09
CA VAL A 221 8.68 21.32 21.88
C VAL A 221 7.23 21.02 22.22
N PHE A 222 6.49 20.50 21.24
CA PHE A 222 5.09 20.12 21.40
C PHE A 222 4.98 18.60 21.46
N GLN A 223 4.10 18.10 22.30
CA GLN A 223 3.67 16.71 22.31
C GLN A 223 2.30 16.62 21.63
N LEU A 224 2.27 16.20 20.38
CA LEU A 224 1.07 16.24 19.51
C LEU A 224 -0.09 15.42 20.08
N SER A 225 0.19 14.20 20.60
CA SER A 225 -0.84 13.32 21.17
C SER A 225 -1.58 13.90 22.37
N LYS A 226 -1.03 14.92 23.00
CA LYS A 226 -1.64 15.62 24.16
C LYS A 226 -1.99 17.07 23.85
N SER A 227 -1.67 17.57 22.66
CA SER A 227 -1.80 18.98 22.27
C SER A 227 -1.15 19.93 23.31
N LEU A 228 0.02 19.57 23.79
CA LEU A 228 0.69 20.23 24.91
C LEU A 228 2.11 20.66 24.55
N MET A 229 2.47 21.92 24.88
CA MET A 229 3.83 22.38 24.86
C MET A 229 4.56 21.81 26.09
N VAL A 230 5.62 21.02 25.85
CA VAL A 230 6.39 20.33 26.91
C VAL A 230 7.79 20.90 27.09
N GLY A 231 8.22 21.79 26.20
CA GLY A 231 9.54 22.45 26.30
C GLY A 231 9.55 23.82 25.63
N ARG A 232 10.41 24.72 26.13
CA ARG A 232 10.66 26.05 25.55
C ARG A 232 12.08 26.50 25.90
N PHE A 233 12.80 27.08 24.94
CA PHE A 233 14.15 27.63 25.16
C PHE A 233 14.48 28.73 24.14
N MET A 234 15.49 29.55 24.51
CA MET A 234 15.92 30.72 23.73
C MET A 234 17.08 30.35 22.79
N ALA A 235 16.80 29.63 21.73
CA ALA A 235 17.74 29.39 20.63
C ALA A 235 16.96 29.00 19.37
N GLN A 236 17.44 29.43 18.21
CA GLN A 236 16.93 28.97 16.93
C GLN A 236 17.63 27.68 16.52
N VAL A 237 16.85 26.75 16.01
CA VAL A 237 17.31 25.49 15.44
C VAL A 237 17.30 25.63 13.92
N GLU A 238 18.36 25.18 13.27
CA GLU A 238 18.48 25.15 11.81
C GLU A 238 18.16 23.77 11.27
N GLN A 239 18.60 22.71 11.97
CA GLN A 239 18.25 21.33 11.68
C GLN A 239 17.99 20.57 12.97
N ALA A 240 17.10 19.59 12.92
CA ALA A 240 16.87 18.65 14.02
C ALA A 240 16.45 17.30 13.48
N ASN A 241 16.75 16.26 14.27
CA ASN A 241 16.09 14.96 14.17
C ASN A 241 15.08 14.80 15.31
N GLY A 242 14.38 13.67 15.35
CA GLY A 242 13.30 13.43 16.30
C GLY A 242 13.78 13.34 17.74
N TYR A 243 12.91 13.73 18.67
CA TYR A 243 13.10 13.48 20.09
C TYR A 243 13.17 11.97 20.38
N GLY A 244 14.15 11.56 21.17
CA GLY A 244 14.30 10.19 21.62
C GLY A 244 14.94 10.12 23.01
N GLN A 245 14.27 9.42 23.92
CA GLN A 245 14.77 9.10 25.26
C GLN A 245 15.31 10.33 26.07
N GLY A 246 14.58 11.43 25.98
CA GLY A 246 14.91 12.66 26.75
C GLY A 246 15.73 13.68 25.98
N LEU A 247 16.26 13.36 24.81
CA LEU A 247 17.17 14.18 24.03
C LEU A 247 16.68 14.43 22.59
N ILE A 248 17.01 15.60 22.07
CA ILE A 248 16.77 16.00 20.68
C ILE A 248 18.12 16.29 20.03
N PRO A 249 18.52 15.60 18.96
CA PRO A 249 19.69 15.98 18.17
C PRO A 249 19.36 17.22 17.32
N VAL A 250 20.16 18.28 17.46
CA VAL A 250 19.95 19.54 16.77
C VAL A 250 21.26 20.13 16.24
N GLN A 251 21.13 20.87 15.16
CA GLN A 251 22.10 21.86 14.73
C GLN A 251 21.51 23.23 15.00
N LEU A 252 22.15 23.98 15.91
CA LEU A 252 21.70 25.32 16.25
C LEU A 252 22.09 26.31 15.16
N LYS A 253 21.28 27.32 14.93
CA LYS A 253 21.53 28.36 13.93
C LYS A 253 22.90 29.00 14.08
N GLY A 254 23.66 29.04 12.99
CA GLY A 254 25.02 29.57 12.94
C GLY A 254 26.10 28.63 13.49
N ARG A 255 25.78 27.36 13.77
CA ARG A 255 26.75 26.31 14.11
C ARG A 255 26.81 25.26 13.04
N SER A 256 28.00 24.68 12.83
CA SER A 256 28.19 23.58 11.89
C SER A 256 28.14 22.19 12.56
N ASP A 257 28.24 22.15 13.90
CA ASP A 257 28.20 20.89 14.66
C ASP A 257 26.81 20.57 15.20
N TRP A 258 26.52 19.28 15.24
CA TRP A 258 25.36 18.73 15.91
C TRP A 258 25.62 18.55 17.41
N CYS A 259 24.57 18.78 18.20
CA CYS A 259 24.56 18.51 19.63
C CYS A 259 23.21 17.90 20.03
N TYR A 260 23.18 17.30 21.21
CA TYR A 260 21.94 16.86 21.84
C TYR A 260 21.51 17.84 22.91
N ILE A 261 20.26 18.20 22.94
CA ILE A 261 19.63 19.06 23.95
C ILE A 261 18.44 18.33 24.59
N ASP A 262 18.12 18.70 25.83
CA ASP A 262 16.89 18.30 26.47
C ASP A 262 15.71 19.22 26.07
N LEU A 263 14.53 18.98 26.65
CA LEU A 263 13.32 19.77 26.39
C LEU A 263 13.44 21.25 26.83
N ASN A 264 14.40 21.57 27.66
CA ASN A 264 14.69 22.94 28.16
C ASN A 264 15.82 23.61 27.38
N GLY A 265 16.37 22.94 26.37
CA GLY A 265 17.48 23.44 25.57
C GLY A 265 18.86 23.30 26.21
N GLN A 266 18.98 22.58 27.34
CA GLN A 266 20.29 22.30 27.93
C GLN A 266 21.06 21.32 27.04
N LYS A 267 22.32 21.67 26.74
CA LYS A 267 23.20 20.82 25.91
C LYS A 267 23.85 19.72 26.74
N TYR A 268 23.91 18.53 26.17
CA TYR A 268 24.56 17.35 26.76
C TYR A 268 25.77 16.90 25.96
N LEU A 269 25.56 16.45 24.75
CA LEU A 269 26.60 15.93 23.85
C LEU A 269 26.75 16.90 22.67
N ASN A 270 28.00 17.10 22.18
CA ASN A 270 28.26 18.05 21.09
C ASN A 270 29.50 17.66 20.27
N GLY A 271 29.72 18.39 19.17
CA GLY A 271 30.90 18.23 18.31
C GLY A 271 30.77 17.09 17.32
N TYR A 272 29.54 16.75 16.91
CA TYR A 272 29.27 15.74 15.87
C TYR A 272 29.04 16.39 14.52
N GLN A 273 29.43 15.67 13.47
CA GLN A 273 29.18 16.08 12.09
C GLN A 273 27.71 15.76 11.66
N ALA A 274 27.13 14.70 12.23
CA ALA A 274 25.73 14.34 12.13
C ALA A 274 25.31 13.57 13.39
N ALA A 275 24.00 13.56 13.69
CA ALA A 275 23.47 12.91 14.89
C ALA A 275 22.07 12.36 14.65
N GLY A 276 21.86 11.07 14.89
CA GLY A 276 20.55 10.41 14.84
C GLY A 276 19.81 10.46 16.17
N MET A 277 18.58 9.97 16.19
CA MET A 277 17.72 9.92 17.38
C MET A 277 18.19 8.83 18.36
N PHE A 278 18.10 9.11 19.66
CA PHE A 278 18.30 8.08 20.68
C PHE A 278 17.17 7.05 20.66
N GLN A 279 17.55 5.78 20.52
CA GLN A 279 16.67 4.62 20.60
C GLN A 279 17.39 3.52 21.40
N ASN A 280 16.71 2.88 22.32
CA ASN A 280 17.23 1.74 23.09
C ASN A 280 18.61 1.99 23.75
N GLY A 281 18.79 3.21 24.31
CA GLY A 281 19.98 3.61 25.05
C GLY A 281 21.16 4.09 24.22
N LYS A 282 21.08 4.11 22.90
CA LYS A 282 22.16 4.56 22.01
C LYS A 282 21.64 5.39 20.83
N ALA A 283 22.51 6.21 20.27
CA ALA A 283 22.25 6.99 19.08
C ALA A 283 23.44 6.93 18.12
N PRO A 284 23.21 6.86 16.79
CA PRO A 284 24.27 6.99 15.82
C PRO A 284 24.71 8.45 15.69
N VAL A 285 26.01 8.68 15.68
CA VAL A 285 26.61 9.99 15.44
C VAL A 285 27.77 9.85 14.45
N GLN A 286 28.00 10.88 13.66
CA GLN A 286 29.18 10.96 12.83
C GLN A 286 30.25 11.80 13.53
N LYS A 287 31.42 11.23 13.74
CA LYS A 287 32.56 11.84 14.35
C LYS A 287 33.84 11.47 13.60
N ASP A 288 34.66 12.47 13.31
CA ASP A 288 35.93 12.29 12.58
C ASP A 288 35.78 11.50 11.26
N GLY A 289 34.63 11.69 10.57
CA GLY A 289 34.29 11.05 9.30
C GLY A 289 33.73 9.63 9.41
N ALA A 290 33.67 9.03 10.59
CA ALA A 290 33.10 7.72 10.82
C ALA A 290 31.79 7.79 11.60
N TRP A 291 30.88 6.88 11.32
CA TRP A 291 29.66 6.68 12.10
C TRP A 291 29.92 5.72 13.26
N ILE A 292 29.50 6.11 14.46
CA ILE A 292 29.58 5.30 15.67
C ILE A 292 28.25 5.39 16.42
N PHE A 293 27.93 4.41 17.22
CA PHE A 293 26.89 4.55 18.24
C PHE A 293 27.47 5.11 19.51
N VAL A 294 26.77 6.02 20.19
CA VAL A 294 27.11 6.52 21.51
C VAL A 294 25.92 6.35 22.45
N ASP A 295 26.24 6.14 23.74
CA ASP A 295 25.26 6.24 24.83
C ASP A 295 25.01 7.68 25.25
N GLN A 296 24.11 7.91 26.23
CA GLN A 296 23.79 9.24 26.74
C GLN A 296 24.96 9.94 27.48
N THR A 297 26.03 9.22 27.77
CA THR A 297 27.27 9.81 28.33
C THR A 297 28.26 10.20 27.24
N GLY A 298 28.01 9.86 25.99
CA GLY A 298 28.89 10.03 24.84
C GLY A 298 29.92 8.92 24.67
N ALA A 299 29.84 7.84 25.45
CA ALA A 299 30.72 6.69 25.30
C ALA A 299 30.33 5.87 24.09
N GLN A 300 31.33 5.51 23.27
CA GLN A 300 31.11 4.69 22.08
C GLN A 300 30.62 3.30 22.46
N GLN A 301 29.61 2.83 21.67
CA GLN A 301 29.01 1.51 21.77
C GLN A 301 29.25 0.74 20.47
N GLY A 302 29.97 -0.38 20.53
CA GLY A 302 30.23 -1.26 19.40
C GLY A 302 31.22 -0.71 18.36
N ASP A 303 31.05 -1.16 17.13
CA ASP A 303 31.94 -0.88 16.00
C ASP A 303 31.73 0.52 15.40
N SER A 304 32.63 0.89 14.50
CA SER A 304 32.47 2.04 13.61
C SER A 304 32.08 1.60 12.22
N TYR A 305 31.37 2.49 11.52
CA TYR A 305 30.81 2.26 10.18
C TYR A 305 31.18 3.42 9.26
N GLU A 306 31.22 3.15 7.96
CA GLU A 306 31.41 4.17 6.93
C GLU A 306 30.15 5.03 6.79
N GLU A 307 28.96 4.41 6.94
CA GLU A 307 27.65 5.05 6.84
C GLU A 307 26.63 4.29 7.67
N ILE A 308 25.66 5.00 8.25
CA ILE A 308 24.46 4.42 8.87
C ILE A 308 23.24 5.08 8.22
N GLN A 309 22.32 4.27 7.71
CA GLN A 309 21.08 4.78 7.14
C GLN A 309 20.14 5.26 8.25
N LEU A 310 19.62 6.47 8.10
CA LEU A 310 18.63 7.05 9.01
C LEU A 310 17.32 7.32 8.29
N THR A 311 16.22 7.24 9.01
CA THR A 311 14.93 7.73 8.54
C THR A 311 14.88 9.26 8.61
N GLU A 312 13.80 9.86 8.14
CA GLU A 312 13.60 11.32 8.11
C GLU A 312 13.59 11.94 9.49
N ASN A 313 13.27 11.21 10.55
CA ASN A 313 13.36 11.70 11.93
C ASN A 313 14.65 11.29 12.64
N GLY A 314 15.63 10.78 11.91
CA GLY A 314 16.89 10.34 12.48
C GLY A 314 16.84 9.00 13.21
N SER A 315 15.76 8.23 13.04
CA SER A 315 15.67 6.85 13.55
C SER A 315 16.64 5.95 12.77
N TRP A 316 17.36 5.12 13.48
CA TRP A 316 18.34 4.18 12.92
C TRP A 316 17.86 2.74 12.97
N LEU A 317 16.89 2.44 13.81
CA LEU A 317 16.34 1.10 14.01
C LEU A 317 14.90 1.06 13.45
N VAL A 318 14.67 0.23 12.43
CA VAL A 318 13.37 0.04 11.81
C VAL A 318 13.09 -1.46 11.71
N ASN A 319 11.94 -1.90 12.19
CA ASN A 319 11.55 -3.32 12.20
C ASN A 319 12.60 -4.25 12.84
N GLY A 320 13.31 -3.75 13.88
CA GLY A 320 14.31 -4.51 14.62
C GLY A 320 15.67 -4.65 13.94
N VAL A 321 15.89 -4.00 12.81
CA VAL A 321 17.15 -4.00 12.06
C VAL A 321 17.62 -2.59 11.74
N TYR A 322 18.94 -2.42 11.56
CA TYR A 322 19.52 -1.22 10.99
C TYR A 322 20.45 -1.54 9.82
N LEU A 323 20.61 -0.58 8.94
CA LEU A 323 21.49 -0.64 7.78
C LEU A 323 22.74 0.17 8.03
N ALA A 324 23.89 -0.46 7.90
CA ALA A 324 25.18 0.21 8.01
C ALA A 324 26.18 -0.32 6.97
N LYS A 325 27.01 0.59 6.47
CA LYS A 325 28.06 0.30 5.50
C LYS A 325 29.36 0.02 6.21
N LYS A 326 29.95 -1.13 5.92
CA LYS A 326 31.23 -1.56 6.47
C LYS A 326 32.02 -2.29 5.41
N ASN A 327 33.30 -1.92 5.21
CA ASN A 327 34.18 -2.45 4.16
C ASN A 327 33.57 -2.30 2.74
N GLY A 328 32.96 -1.14 2.48
CA GLY A 328 32.34 -0.82 1.20
C GLY A 328 31.03 -1.56 0.91
N LYS A 329 30.47 -2.34 1.86
CA LYS A 329 29.25 -3.11 1.68
C LYS A 329 28.19 -2.68 2.68
N TRP A 330 26.95 -2.60 2.23
CA TRP A 330 25.79 -2.45 3.08
C TRP A 330 25.46 -3.79 3.77
N ASN A 331 25.23 -3.72 5.06
CA ASN A 331 24.88 -4.88 5.87
C ASN A 331 23.65 -4.54 6.73
N LEU A 332 22.81 -5.54 6.96
CA LEU A 332 21.70 -5.49 7.88
C LEU A 332 22.16 -6.05 9.22
N TYR A 333 21.92 -5.31 10.27
CA TYR A 333 22.28 -5.69 11.65
C TYR A 333 21.06 -5.72 12.53
N SER A 334 21.02 -6.65 13.47
CA SER A 334 20.07 -6.60 14.58
C SER A 334 20.37 -5.40 15.49
N GLU A 335 19.44 -5.05 16.38
CA GLU A 335 19.65 -4.04 17.40
C GLU A 335 20.91 -4.29 18.24
N ALA A 336 21.21 -5.56 18.53
CA ALA A 336 22.43 -5.98 19.28
C ALA A 336 23.73 -5.82 18.49
N GLY A 337 23.68 -5.50 17.19
CA GLY A 337 24.85 -5.37 16.33
C GLY A 337 25.26 -6.69 15.64
N GLU A 338 24.42 -7.71 15.69
CA GLU A 338 24.67 -8.96 14.98
C GLU A 338 24.26 -8.84 13.53
N GLN A 339 25.16 -9.21 12.61
CA GLN A 339 24.88 -9.17 11.18
C GLN A 339 23.81 -10.21 10.81
N GLN A 340 22.70 -9.76 10.21
CA GLN A 340 21.57 -10.57 9.78
C GLN A 340 21.64 -10.86 8.27
N GLY A 341 22.23 -9.95 7.50
CA GLY A 341 22.36 -10.06 6.06
C GLY A 341 23.37 -9.09 5.50
N ALA A 342 23.65 -9.23 4.21
CA ALA A 342 24.52 -8.31 3.46
C ALA A 342 23.91 -8.03 2.09
N LEU A 343 24.08 -6.80 1.64
CA LEU A 343 23.53 -6.32 0.38
C LEU A 343 24.68 -5.81 -0.50
N ASP A 344 24.81 -6.36 -1.69
CA ASP A 344 25.72 -5.82 -2.70
C ASP A 344 25.06 -4.64 -3.41
N ALA A 345 25.10 -3.50 -2.73
CA ALA A 345 24.42 -2.27 -3.13
C ALA A 345 25.38 -1.07 -3.06
N ASP A 346 25.14 -0.11 -3.96
CA ASP A 346 25.82 1.19 -3.95
C ASP A 346 25.06 2.14 -3.02
N GLU A 347 23.71 2.12 -3.06
CA GLU A 347 22.79 2.89 -2.24
C GLU A 347 21.65 2.01 -1.72
N VAL A 348 21.03 2.44 -0.64
CA VAL A 348 19.88 1.75 -0.02
C VAL A 348 18.85 2.78 0.45
N ASP A 349 17.57 2.41 0.44
CA ASP A 349 16.50 3.15 1.09
C ASP A 349 15.94 2.32 2.24
N LEU A 350 15.82 2.93 3.41
CA LEU A 350 15.49 2.22 4.64
C LEU A 350 14.10 1.62 4.59
N ASN A 351 14.02 0.33 4.90
CA ASN A 351 12.79 -0.45 4.81
C ASN A 351 11.69 0.06 5.74
N ARG A 352 10.52 0.41 5.16
CA ARG A 352 9.31 0.83 5.87
C ARG A 352 8.23 -0.26 5.89
N GLY A 353 8.48 -1.38 5.18
CA GLY A 353 7.53 -2.49 5.03
C GLY A 353 8.25 -3.80 4.68
N ASN A 354 7.70 -4.56 3.76
CA ASN A 354 8.22 -5.88 3.36
C ASN A 354 9.06 -5.79 2.07
N GLY A 355 10.11 -4.99 2.07
CA GLY A 355 11.01 -4.90 0.92
C GLY A 355 11.86 -3.64 0.97
N LEU A 356 13.15 -3.84 0.98
CA LEU A 356 14.19 -2.83 1.01
C LEU A 356 14.55 -2.43 -0.42
N ALA A 357 14.43 -1.16 -0.78
CA ALA A 357 14.93 -0.69 -2.06
C ALA A 357 16.46 -0.53 -2.00
N PHE A 358 17.14 -0.97 -3.05
CA PHE A 358 18.60 -0.83 -3.18
C PHE A 358 19.00 -0.49 -4.60
N ALA A 359 20.08 0.26 -4.77
CA ALA A 359 20.66 0.54 -6.06
C ALA A 359 21.92 -0.26 -6.30
N LYS A 360 22.10 -0.73 -7.52
CA LYS A 360 23.33 -1.32 -8.03
C LYS A 360 23.59 -0.85 -9.45
N ASN A 361 24.81 -0.35 -9.69
CA ASN A 361 25.21 0.20 -11.00
C ASN A 361 24.24 1.26 -11.54
N GLY A 362 23.73 2.14 -10.67
CA GLY A 362 22.80 3.22 -11.03
C GLY A 362 21.37 2.77 -11.33
N LYS A 363 21.00 1.53 -11.07
CA LYS A 363 19.63 1.03 -11.18
C LYS A 363 19.14 0.51 -9.83
N TRP A 364 17.84 0.71 -9.58
CA TRP A 364 17.19 0.33 -8.35
C TRP A 364 16.38 -0.97 -8.49
N GLY A 365 16.44 -1.80 -7.46
CA GLY A 365 15.66 -3.02 -7.29
C GLY A 365 15.24 -3.20 -5.84
N PHE A 366 14.78 -4.40 -5.48
CA PHE A 366 14.28 -4.67 -4.13
C PHE A 366 14.86 -5.97 -3.57
N ALA A 367 15.12 -5.94 -2.27
CA ALA A 367 15.62 -7.09 -1.52
C ALA A 367 14.70 -7.38 -0.31
N ALA A 368 14.68 -8.61 0.12
CA ALA A 368 14.09 -9.03 1.40
C ALA A 368 14.97 -8.58 2.58
N ASN A 369 14.45 -8.71 3.80
CA ASN A 369 15.15 -8.30 5.02
C ASN A 369 16.41 -9.12 5.35
N ASP A 370 16.67 -10.20 4.64
CA ASP A 370 17.91 -10.99 4.74
C ASP A 370 18.96 -10.57 3.69
N GLY A 371 18.65 -9.58 2.84
CA GLY A 371 19.50 -9.11 1.75
C GLY A 371 19.32 -9.87 0.45
N THR A 372 18.45 -10.88 0.37
CA THR A 372 18.18 -11.61 -0.88
C THR A 372 17.42 -10.72 -1.86
N ALA A 373 17.93 -10.53 -3.07
CA ALA A 373 17.26 -9.78 -4.11
C ALA A 373 15.94 -10.47 -4.53
N VAL A 374 14.83 -9.70 -4.50
CA VAL A 374 13.48 -10.15 -4.88
C VAL A 374 13.10 -9.59 -6.25
N ILE A 375 13.44 -8.33 -6.50
CA ILE A 375 13.25 -7.66 -7.79
C ILE A 375 14.63 -7.15 -8.23
N ALA A 376 15.09 -7.58 -9.40
CA ALA A 376 16.38 -7.17 -9.92
C ALA A 376 16.46 -5.65 -10.17
N PRO A 377 17.64 -5.02 -10.05
CA PRO A 377 17.81 -3.60 -10.33
C PRO A 377 17.51 -3.27 -11.81
N GLU A 378 16.40 -2.56 -12.05
CA GLU A 378 15.99 -2.14 -13.39
C GLU A 378 15.43 -0.71 -13.44
N TYR A 379 14.98 -0.14 -12.30
CA TYR A 379 14.39 1.18 -12.22
C TYR A 379 15.44 2.29 -12.12
N ASP A 380 15.10 3.50 -12.58
CA ASP A 380 15.98 4.68 -12.48
C ASP A 380 16.08 5.20 -11.04
N ALA A 381 15.00 5.08 -10.29
CA ALA A 381 14.94 5.34 -8.85
C ALA A 381 13.83 4.48 -8.22
N ALA A 382 13.94 4.21 -6.94
CA ALA A 382 12.90 3.51 -6.20
C ALA A 382 12.87 3.96 -4.74
N LYS A 383 11.74 3.74 -4.08
CA LYS A 383 11.55 3.86 -2.64
C LYS A 383 11.11 2.53 -2.08
N SER A 384 11.49 2.22 -0.85
CA SER A 384 11.12 0.96 -0.18
C SER A 384 9.61 0.78 -0.10
N PHE A 385 9.17 -0.47 -0.01
CA PHE A 385 7.76 -0.80 0.10
C PHE A 385 7.11 -0.16 1.33
N SER A 386 5.96 0.44 1.12
CA SER A 386 5.09 0.99 2.16
C SER A 386 3.64 0.84 1.74
N GLY A 387 2.75 0.40 2.65
CA GLY A 387 1.35 0.16 2.32
C GLY A 387 1.12 -0.95 1.27
N GLY A 388 2.09 -1.88 1.11
CA GLY A 388 2.01 -3.00 0.16
C GLY A 388 2.47 -2.68 -1.27
N VAL A 389 2.92 -1.45 -1.52
CA VAL A 389 3.43 -0.99 -2.84
C VAL A 389 4.72 -0.20 -2.68
N ALA A 390 5.46 -0.08 -3.77
CA ALA A 390 6.69 0.69 -3.84
C ALA A 390 6.62 1.70 -4.98
N ALA A 391 7.04 2.94 -4.72
CA ALA A 391 7.24 3.92 -5.76
C ALA A 391 8.49 3.58 -6.56
N VAL A 392 8.38 3.56 -7.87
CA VAL A 392 9.49 3.33 -8.81
C VAL A 392 9.47 4.34 -9.93
N CYS A 393 10.65 4.76 -10.35
CA CYS A 393 10.84 5.68 -11.47
C CYS A 393 11.34 4.93 -12.69
N LYS A 394 10.75 5.20 -13.84
CA LYS A 394 11.18 4.69 -15.14
C LYS A 394 11.07 5.81 -16.18
N ASP A 395 12.14 6.05 -16.92
CA ASP A 395 12.21 7.11 -17.93
C ASP A 395 11.81 8.50 -17.38
N GLY A 396 12.22 8.79 -16.12
CA GLY A 396 11.96 10.06 -15.44
C GLY A 396 10.53 10.25 -14.93
N LYS A 397 9.68 9.23 -15.01
CA LYS A 397 8.32 9.25 -14.45
C LYS A 397 8.17 8.21 -13.34
N TRP A 398 7.44 8.60 -12.30
CA TRP A 398 7.13 7.74 -11.18
C TRP A 398 5.79 7.05 -11.34
N GLY A 399 5.73 5.81 -10.93
CA GLY A 399 4.55 4.98 -10.78
C GLY A 399 4.72 4.07 -9.57
N PHE A 400 3.85 3.09 -9.41
CA PHE A 400 3.92 2.15 -8.28
C PHE A 400 3.83 0.71 -8.75
N ILE A 401 4.54 -0.16 -8.04
CA ILE A 401 4.51 -1.61 -8.23
C ILE A 401 4.07 -2.31 -6.94
N ASN A 402 3.48 -3.49 -7.06
CA ASN A 402 3.21 -4.38 -5.93
C ASN A 402 4.43 -5.25 -5.59
N GLY A 403 4.34 -6.07 -4.53
CA GLY A 403 5.41 -6.95 -4.08
C GLY A 403 5.86 -8.05 -5.08
N ARG A 404 5.14 -8.21 -6.20
CA ARG A 404 5.50 -9.12 -7.30
C ARG A 404 6.22 -8.39 -8.45
N GLY A 405 6.45 -7.08 -8.32
CA GLY A 405 7.01 -6.24 -9.39
C GLY A 405 5.99 -5.83 -10.46
N THR A 406 4.70 -6.14 -10.27
CA THR A 406 3.65 -5.73 -11.22
C THR A 406 3.30 -4.27 -11.01
N GLN A 407 3.26 -3.49 -12.09
CA GLN A 407 2.81 -2.10 -12.07
C GLN A 407 1.34 -2.03 -11.67
N VAL A 408 1.02 -1.13 -10.72
CA VAL A 408 -0.33 -0.94 -10.18
C VAL A 408 -0.81 0.51 -10.27
N ILE A 409 0.11 1.46 -10.43
CA ILE A 409 -0.17 2.86 -10.77
C ILE A 409 0.78 3.24 -11.90
N ASP A 410 0.24 3.85 -12.95
CA ASP A 410 0.97 4.21 -14.16
C ASP A 410 2.07 5.24 -13.91
N TYR A 411 3.10 5.23 -14.76
CA TYR A 411 4.23 6.18 -14.75
C TYR A 411 3.80 7.56 -15.23
N LEU A 412 3.02 8.27 -14.40
CA LEU A 412 2.44 9.59 -14.72
C LEU A 412 2.93 10.69 -13.79
N LEU A 413 3.59 10.34 -12.69
CA LEU A 413 3.99 11.27 -11.66
C LEU A 413 5.40 11.81 -11.92
N VAL A 414 5.67 13.06 -11.53
CA VAL A 414 7.03 13.63 -11.52
C VAL A 414 7.73 13.44 -10.17
N GLU A 415 6.95 13.29 -9.09
CA GLU A 415 7.42 12.90 -7.76
C GLU A 415 6.41 11.94 -7.13
N ALA A 416 6.90 10.98 -6.35
CA ALA A 416 6.09 10.07 -5.55
C ALA A 416 6.67 9.90 -4.15
N GLY A 417 5.81 9.90 -3.13
CA GLY A 417 6.15 9.60 -1.75
C GLY A 417 5.99 8.11 -1.40
N TYR A 418 5.74 7.85 -0.12
CA TYR A 418 5.34 6.55 0.40
C TYR A 418 3.85 6.56 0.75
N PHE A 419 3.17 5.46 0.54
CA PHE A 419 1.83 5.29 1.09
C PHE A 419 1.89 5.08 2.61
N ASP A 420 1.12 5.85 3.34
CA ASP A 420 0.97 5.71 4.79
C ASP A 420 -0.08 4.64 5.17
N ALA A 421 -0.25 4.37 6.46
CA ALA A 421 -1.22 3.40 6.96
C ALA A 421 -2.70 3.81 6.68
N ASN A 422 -2.95 5.08 6.37
CA ASN A 422 -4.27 5.57 5.95
C ASN A 422 -4.50 5.38 4.43
N GLY A 423 -3.53 4.80 3.72
CA GLY A 423 -3.56 4.66 2.27
C GLY A 423 -3.42 6.00 1.54
N LYS A 424 -2.69 6.96 2.10
CA LYS A 424 -2.42 8.27 1.52
C LYS A 424 -0.95 8.39 1.14
N CYS A 425 -0.68 9.03 0.01
CA CYS A 425 0.68 9.26 -0.48
C CYS A 425 0.79 10.65 -1.13
N PRO A 426 1.70 11.51 -0.68
CA PRO A 426 1.98 12.75 -1.39
C PRO A 426 2.70 12.45 -2.70
N ALA A 427 2.26 13.08 -3.77
CA ALA A 427 2.82 12.94 -5.11
C ALA A 427 2.72 14.26 -5.88
N LYS A 428 3.47 14.38 -6.97
CA LYS A 428 3.38 15.52 -7.87
C LYS A 428 3.07 15.04 -9.28
N MET A 429 2.06 15.63 -9.88
CA MET A 429 1.69 15.39 -11.27
C MET A 429 2.37 16.40 -12.19
N ASP A 430 2.56 16.01 -13.45
CA ASP A 430 3.13 16.89 -14.45
C ASP A 430 2.22 18.12 -14.67
N GLY A 431 2.84 19.31 -14.71
CA GLY A 431 2.13 20.59 -14.88
C GLY A 431 1.44 21.13 -13.61
N ASN A 432 1.58 20.47 -12.46
CA ASN A 432 1.06 20.99 -11.19
C ASN A 432 2.16 21.69 -10.39
N ASP A 433 1.89 22.89 -9.87
CA ASP A 433 2.80 23.64 -9.00
C ASP A 433 2.78 23.05 -7.57
N THR A 434 1.63 22.53 -7.11
CA THR A 434 1.46 21.91 -5.79
C THR A 434 1.40 20.40 -5.89
N GLN A 435 1.70 19.74 -4.78
CA GLN A 435 1.51 18.30 -4.65
C GLN A 435 0.03 17.92 -4.58
N VAL A 436 -0.25 16.70 -4.96
CA VAL A 436 -1.53 16.03 -4.79
C VAL A 436 -1.39 14.94 -3.74
N MET A 437 -2.48 14.61 -3.07
CA MET A 437 -2.55 13.43 -2.20
C MET A 437 -3.21 12.29 -2.99
N LEU A 438 -2.45 11.25 -3.27
CA LEU A 438 -2.99 10.00 -3.77
C LEU A 438 -3.71 9.28 -2.64
N SER A 439 -4.90 8.81 -2.90
CA SER A 439 -5.67 7.98 -1.99
C SER A 439 -5.78 6.59 -2.58
N TRP A 440 -5.36 5.64 -1.80
CA TRP A 440 -5.26 4.25 -2.18
C TRP A 440 -6.40 3.45 -1.56
N ARG A 441 -7.17 2.78 -2.39
CA ARG A 441 -8.19 1.85 -1.92
C ARG A 441 -7.63 0.43 -1.87
N VAL A 442 -6.91 0.11 -0.82
CA VAL A 442 -6.73 -1.31 -0.48
C VAL A 442 -7.94 -1.71 0.33
N LYS A 443 -8.77 -2.58 -0.20
CA LYS A 443 -9.85 -3.18 0.57
C LYS A 443 -9.23 -4.00 1.68
N ARG A 444 -9.16 -3.45 2.89
CA ARG A 444 -8.74 -4.20 4.07
C ARG A 444 -9.75 -5.33 4.28
N SER A 445 -9.21 -6.56 4.29
CA SER A 445 -9.93 -7.82 4.58
C SER A 445 -10.67 -7.76 5.93
#